data_fd0659955dd0b03afd4e69eef2be2a19
#
_entry.id   fd0659955dd0b03afd4e69eef2be2a19
#
_cell.length_a   1.000
_cell.length_b   1.000
_cell.length_c   1.000
_cell.angle_alpha   90.00
_cell.angle_beta   90.00
_cell.angle_gamma   90.00
#
_symmetry.space_group_name_H-M   'P 1'
#
loop_
_entity.id
_entity.type
_entity.pdbx_description
1 polymer ?
#
loop_
_entity_poly.entity_id
_entity_poly.type
_entity_poly.pdbx_seq_one_letter_code
_entity_poly.pdbx_strand_id
1 'polypeptide(L)'
;MYNATAPLFQRVVFGVTPEECIDIATHGTQMVMKHAEKYLAPIVGTEDFGYQYSPEIFTQSDTDFALAVCEAVSDVWQPEAGREIILNLPATVEMSTPNTYADQIEYFGRHLTRREHSAISLHPHNDRGTAVAATELGLMAGADRVEGCLFGHGERTGNVDLVTLGMNLFSQGIDPQIDFGDIDEVRRTVEYCTQLPVHPRHPYAGDLVYTAFSGSHQDAIKKGLEDLERRAAERGISVRDIEWEAPYLPIDPKDVGRSYEAVIRVNSQSGKGGVAYILKAEHNLDLPRRAQIEFSRVIQEHTDAESGEVEADSIWEIFSAEYLNRTAPLQLNSVHTSSAAGAKDQLTVNVYVDGEQRTLVGSGNGPIAAFVGALNELVATEQAAGHPAYAERGEIRVLDYAEHALSAGGDAIAAAYVECAVGDKVLWGVGLDANIVTASLKAVISAVNRA
;
A
#
# COMPACT_ATOMS: atom_id res chain seq x y z
N MET A 1 -9.83 24.60 -12.36
CA MET A 1 -9.03 25.83 -12.55
C MET A 1 -8.43 26.27 -11.23
N TYR A 2 -7.25 26.90 -11.25
CA TYR A 2 -6.65 27.51 -10.06
C TYR A 2 -5.88 28.79 -10.42
N ASN A 3 -5.72 29.67 -9.45
CA ASN A 3 -4.73 30.74 -9.46
C ASN A 3 -4.38 31.12 -8.01
N ALA A 4 -3.15 31.59 -7.80
CA ALA A 4 -2.68 31.92 -6.46
C ALA A 4 -3.27 33.25 -5.96
N THR A 5 -3.81 33.22 -4.74
CA THR A 5 -4.48 34.34 -4.09
C THR A 5 -3.61 35.03 -3.02
N ALA A 6 -2.47 34.44 -2.66
CA ALA A 6 -1.59 35.01 -1.65
C ALA A 6 -0.92 36.32 -2.12
N PRO A 7 -0.81 37.36 -1.27
CA PRO A 7 -0.21 38.66 -1.62
C PRO A 7 1.22 38.57 -2.17
N LEU A 8 2.01 37.61 -1.68
CA LEU A 8 3.35 37.36 -2.18
C LEU A 8 3.33 36.98 -3.66
N PHE A 9 2.43 36.07 -4.06
CA PHE A 9 2.32 35.59 -5.44
C PHE A 9 1.77 36.66 -6.36
N GLN A 10 0.75 37.42 -5.92
CA GLN A 10 0.23 38.57 -6.66
C GLN A 10 1.36 39.54 -7.01
N ARG A 11 2.16 39.92 -6.04
CA ARG A 11 3.23 40.93 -6.21
C ARG A 11 4.45 40.39 -6.99
N VAL A 12 4.94 39.18 -6.63
CA VAL A 12 6.26 38.71 -7.08
C VAL A 12 6.16 37.78 -8.30
N VAL A 13 5.13 36.96 -8.38
CA VAL A 13 5.00 35.95 -9.44
C VAL A 13 4.23 36.50 -10.62
N PHE A 14 3.07 37.13 -10.36
CA PHE A 14 2.17 37.59 -11.42
C PHE A 14 2.31 39.08 -11.71
N GLY A 15 2.75 39.89 -10.76
CA GLY A 15 2.81 41.34 -10.91
C GLY A 15 1.46 42.01 -11.07
N VAL A 16 0.43 41.51 -10.36
CA VAL A 16 -0.97 41.92 -10.46
C VAL A 16 -1.48 42.53 -9.15
N THR A 17 -2.52 43.35 -9.27
CA THR A 17 -3.29 43.86 -8.12
C THR A 17 -4.29 42.80 -7.63
N PRO A 18 -4.90 42.94 -6.45
CA PRO A 18 -5.97 42.08 -5.98
C PRO A 18 -7.15 42.02 -6.96
N GLU A 19 -7.55 43.16 -7.54
CA GLU A 19 -8.63 43.24 -8.53
C GLU A 19 -8.29 42.43 -9.78
N GLU A 20 -7.09 42.60 -10.32
CA GLU A 20 -6.62 41.82 -11.49
C GLU A 20 -6.52 40.32 -11.18
N CYS A 21 -6.24 39.95 -9.91
CA CYS A 21 -6.26 38.54 -9.46
C CYS A 21 -7.68 37.94 -9.53
N ILE A 22 -8.70 38.71 -9.14
CA ILE A 22 -10.11 38.32 -9.30
C ILE A 22 -10.48 38.21 -10.79
N ASP A 23 -10.03 39.16 -11.61
CA ASP A 23 -10.28 39.13 -13.07
C ASP A 23 -9.69 37.87 -13.73
N ILE A 24 -8.50 37.43 -13.31
CA ILE A 24 -7.88 36.18 -13.77
C ILE A 24 -8.79 34.99 -13.43
N ALA A 25 -9.29 34.92 -12.20
CA ALA A 25 -10.15 33.81 -11.74
C ALA A 25 -11.48 33.76 -12.52
N THR A 26 -12.14 34.90 -12.64
CA THR A 26 -13.44 35.00 -13.31
C THR A 26 -13.32 34.78 -14.81
N HIS A 27 -12.32 35.38 -15.47
CA HIS A 27 -12.05 35.15 -16.89
C HIS A 27 -11.72 33.67 -17.16
N GLY A 28 -10.87 33.06 -16.33
CA GLY A 28 -10.55 31.65 -16.45
C GLY A 28 -11.77 30.75 -16.30
N THR A 29 -12.68 31.08 -15.38
CA THR A 29 -13.94 30.36 -15.20
C THR A 29 -14.82 30.46 -16.45
N GLN A 30 -14.95 31.65 -17.01
CA GLN A 30 -15.70 31.89 -18.31
C GLN A 30 -15.06 31.04 -19.43
N MET A 31 -13.76 30.99 -19.52
CA MET A 31 -13.05 30.16 -20.52
C MET A 31 -13.32 28.68 -20.34
N VAL A 32 -13.29 28.17 -19.10
CA VAL A 32 -13.65 26.77 -18.81
C VAL A 32 -15.06 26.48 -19.23
N MET A 33 -16.03 27.30 -18.85
CA MET A 33 -17.44 27.15 -19.24
C MET A 33 -17.61 27.11 -20.77
N LYS A 34 -17.03 28.09 -21.49
CA LYS A 34 -17.06 28.15 -22.93
C LYS A 34 -16.51 26.91 -23.62
N HIS A 35 -15.40 26.39 -23.12
CA HIS A 35 -14.75 25.21 -23.69
C HIS A 35 -15.47 23.91 -23.29
N ALA A 36 -15.98 23.82 -22.08
CA ALA A 36 -16.78 22.70 -21.63
C ALA A 36 -18.07 22.59 -22.44
N GLU A 37 -18.81 23.69 -22.65
CA GLU A 37 -19.99 23.72 -23.51
C GLU A 37 -19.66 23.27 -24.93
N LYS A 38 -18.55 23.73 -25.48
CA LYS A 38 -18.18 23.43 -26.87
C LYS A 38 -17.72 21.99 -27.09
N TYR A 39 -16.93 21.46 -26.15
CA TYR A 39 -16.18 20.20 -26.35
C TYR A 39 -16.63 19.03 -25.47
N LEU A 40 -17.14 19.29 -24.25
CA LEU A 40 -17.58 18.24 -23.34
C LEU A 40 -19.08 17.98 -23.40
N ALA A 41 -19.88 19.03 -23.41
CA ALA A 41 -21.33 18.89 -23.46
C ALA A 41 -21.86 18.00 -24.62
N PRO A 42 -21.27 18.01 -25.83
CA PRO A 42 -21.66 17.07 -26.89
C PRO A 42 -21.35 15.61 -26.60
N ILE A 43 -20.45 15.32 -25.65
CA ILE A 43 -19.96 13.95 -25.31
C ILE A 43 -20.69 13.41 -24.09
N VAL A 44 -20.73 14.20 -23.00
CA VAL A 44 -21.22 13.75 -21.71
C VAL A 44 -22.49 14.46 -21.23
N GLY A 45 -23.00 15.47 -21.96
CA GLY A 45 -24.07 16.34 -21.48
C GLY A 45 -23.54 17.50 -20.63
N THR A 46 -24.37 18.54 -20.47
CA THR A 46 -24.00 19.73 -19.69
C THR A 46 -24.07 19.51 -18.17
N GLU A 47 -24.74 18.46 -17.73
CA GLU A 47 -25.00 18.13 -16.33
C GLU A 47 -24.01 17.13 -15.77
N ASP A 48 -23.20 16.49 -16.64
CA ASP A 48 -22.33 15.38 -16.26
C ASP A 48 -20.86 15.77 -16.03
N PHE A 49 -20.52 17.06 -15.95
CA PHE A 49 -19.19 17.50 -15.56
C PHE A 49 -19.23 18.49 -14.39
N GLY A 50 -18.34 18.26 -13.42
CA GLY A 50 -18.16 19.13 -12.28
C GLY A 50 -17.13 20.24 -12.55
N TYR A 51 -17.22 21.32 -11.81
CA TYR A 51 -16.25 22.41 -11.82
C TYR A 51 -15.61 22.59 -10.47
N GLN A 52 -14.29 22.62 -10.47
CA GLN A 52 -13.49 22.90 -9.28
C GLN A 52 -12.67 24.16 -9.49
N TYR A 53 -12.71 25.04 -8.51
CA TYR A 53 -11.84 26.20 -8.41
C TYR A 53 -10.96 26.11 -7.15
N SER A 54 -9.68 26.44 -7.27
CA SER A 54 -8.73 26.44 -6.17
C SER A 54 -8.06 27.81 -6.05
N PRO A 55 -8.29 28.58 -4.96
CA PRO A 55 -7.47 29.73 -4.59
C PRO A 55 -6.13 29.20 -4.03
N GLU A 56 -5.19 28.93 -4.92
CA GLU A 56 -3.90 28.37 -4.57
C GLU A 56 -3.17 29.24 -3.53
N ILE A 57 -2.40 28.60 -2.64
CA ILE A 57 -1.75 29.25 -1.49
C ILE A 57 -2.79 29.83 -0.51
N PHE A 58 -3.93 29.16 -0.34
CA PHE A 58 -5.02 29.62 0.52
C PHE A 58 -4.55 29.94 1.96
N THR A 59 -3.69 29.09 2.55
CA THR A 59 -3.17 29.28 3.91
C THR A 59 -2.26 30.50 4.09
N GLN A 60 -1.80 31.13 3.01
CA GLN A 60 -1.03 32.37 3.02
C GLN A 60 -1.81 33.56 2.45
N SER A 61 -3.05 33.33 2.05
CA SER A 61 -3.96 34.35 1.59
C SER A 61 -4.68 34.99 2.79
N ASP A 62 -5.11 36.24 2.63
CA ASP A 62 -6.14 36.78 3.49
C ASP A 62 -7.43 35.98 3.24
N THR A 63 -8.07 35.49 4.31
CA THR A 63 -9.25 34.60 4.18
C THR A 63 -10.43 35.33 3.58
N ASP A 64 -10.64 36.61 3.88
CA ASP A 64 -11.70 37.43 3.28
C ASP A 64 -11.45 37.67 1.79
N PHE A 65 -10.19 37.85 1.40
CA PHE A 65 -9.85 37.98 -0.02
C PHE A 65 -10.05 36.66 -0.77
N ALA A 66 -9.61 35.52 -0.22
CA ALA A 66 -9.84 34.22 -0.82
C ALA A 66 -11.35 33.92 -0.97
N LEU A 67 -12.16 34.28 0.05
CA LEU A 67 -13.61 34.20 -0.01
C LEU A 67 -14.17 35.08 -1.15
N ALA A 68 -13.74 36.33 -1.25
CA ALA A 68 -14.20 37.25 -2.31
C ALA A 68 -13.88 36.74 -3.71
N VAL A 69 -12.71 36.12 -3.93
CA VAL A 69 -12.35 35.50 -5.21
C VAL A 69 -13.28 34.30 -5.49
N CYS A 70 -13.51 33.44 -4.50
CA CYS A 70 -14.39 32.26 -4.66
C CYS A 70 -15.86 32.70 -4.93
N GLU A 71 -16.34 33.76 -4.27
CA GLU A 71 -17.67 34.32 -4.54
C GLU A 71 -17.77 34.87 -5.99
N ALA A 72 -16.76 35.60 -6.46
CA ALA A 72 -16.72 36.11 -7.83
C ALA A 72 -16.69 34.95 -8.87
N VAL A 73 -15.97 33.87 -8.59
CA VAL A 73 -15.98 32.66 -9.42
C VAL A 73 -17.35 31.99 -9.39
N SER A 74 -17.98 31.89 -8.21
CA SER A 74 -19.33 31.33 -8.06
C SER A 74 -20.39 32.18 -8.76
N ASP A 75 -20.20 33.51 -8.81
CA ASP A 75 -21.07 34.41 -9.58
C ASP A 75 -20.99 34.20 -11.11
N VAL A 76 -19.85 33.72 -11.59
CA VAL A 76 -19.69 33.33 -13.00
C VAL A 76 -20.27 31.94 -13.26
N TRP A 77 -19.93 30.96 -12.37
CA TRP A 77 -20.38 29.57 -12.53
C TRP A 77 -21.85 29.38 -12.27
N GLN A 78 -22.45 30.14 -11.34
CA GLN A 78 -23.86 30.06 -10.90
C GLN A 78 -24.20 28.66 -10.37
N PRO A 79 -23.57 28.23 -9.22
CA PRO A 79 -23.86 26.93 -8.66
C PRO A 79 -25.31 26.82 -8.17
N GLU A 80 -25.94 25.66 -8.46
CA GLU A 80 -27.32 25.29 -8.12
C GLU A 80 -27.39 23.78 -7.85
N ALA A 81 -28.55 23.28 -7.43
CA ALA A 81 -28.74 21.84 -7.20
C ALA A 81 -28.52 21.04 -8.48
N GLY A 82 -27.63 20.03 -8.44
CA GLY A 82 -27.22 19.24 -9.60
C GLY A 82 -26.10 19.90 -10.45
N ARG A 83 -25.66 21.10 -10.07
CA ARG A 83 -24.55 21.81 -10.71
C ARG A 83 -23.71 22.53 -9.66
N GLU A 84 -23.35 21.81 -8.64
CA GLU A 84 -22.54 22.32 -7.53
C GLU A 84 -21.14 22.75 -8.00
N ILE A 85 -20.48 23.59 -7.19
CA ILE A 85 -19.07 23.95 -7.37
C ILE A 85 -18.22 23.31 -6.28
N ILE A 86 -17.03 22.85 -6.62
CA ILE A 86 -16.02 22.46 -5.64
C ILE A 86 -15.09 23.66 -5.43
N LEU A 87 -15.02 24.15 -4.21
CA LEU A 87 -14.06 25.15 -3.76
C LEU A 87 -12.97 24.44 -2.98
N ASN A 88 -11.84 24.27 -3.63
CA ASN A 88 -10.70 23.55 -3.07
C ASN A 88 -9.74 24.54 -2.37
N LEU A 89 -9.62 24.44 -1.05
CA LEU A 89 -8.89 25.37 -0.19
C LEU A 89 -7.54 24.76 0.22
N PRO A 90 -6.47 24.86 -0.60
CA PRO A 90 -5.25 24.12 -0.37
C PRO A 90 -4.37 24.75 0.72
N ALA A 91 -3.93 23.92 1.66
CA ALA A 91 -2.73 24.22 2.41
C ALA A 91 -1.50 23.87 1.55
N THR A 92 -1.29 24.65 0.49
CA THR A 92 -0.19 24.47 -0.47
C THR A 92 1.17 24.42 0.24
N VAL A 93 1.29 25.18 1.32
CA VAL A 93 2.33 25.05 2.34
C VAL A 93 1.68 25.10 3.70
N GLU A 94 2.02 24.17 4.59
CA GLU A 94 1.57 24.20 5.99
C GLU A 94 2.25 25.36 6.73
N MET A 95 1.57 26.50 6.83
CA MET A 95 2.12 27.72 7.45
C MET A 95 1.88 27.80 8.96
N SER A 96 0.90 27.08 9.47
CA SER A 96 0.43 27.19 10.86
C SER A 96 0.09 25.80 11.44
N THR A 97 -0.42 25.79 12.67
CA THR A 97 -0.90 24.57 13.31
C THR A 97 -2.24 24.10 12.70
N PRO A 98 -2.56 22.78 12.79
CA PRO A 98 -3.79 22.21 12.22
C PRO A 98 -5.09 22.91 12.60
N ASN A 99 -5.22 23.38 13.87
CA ASN A 99 -6.39 24.12 14.33
C ASN A 99 -6.54 25.47 13.62
N THR A 100 -5.45 26.17 13.30
CA THR A 100 -5.53 27.44 12.57
C THR A 100 -6.07 27.23 11.14
N TYR A 101 -5.66 26.16 10.47
CA TYR A 101 -6.23 25.80 9.18
C TYR A 101 -7.73 25.47 9.31
N ALA A 102 -8.11 24.70 10.31
CA ALA A 102 -9.52 24.40 10.59
C ALA A 102 -10.34 25.66 10.87
N ASP A 103 -9.80 26.62 11.65
CA ASP A 103 -10.46 27.92 11.90
C ASP A 103 -10.68 28.70 10.59
N GLN A 104 -9.71 28.68 9.67
CA GLN A 104 -9.88 29.29 8.34
C GLN A 104 -10.98 28.59 7.53
N ILE A 105 -11.06 27.27 7.57
CA ILE A 105 -12.11 26.49 6.89
C ILE A 105 -13.49 26.81 7.47
N GLU A 106 -13.62 26.82 8.79
CA GLU A 106 -14.89 27.15 9.46
C GLU A 106 -15.33 28.59 9.14
N TYR A 107 -14.40 29.54 9.22
CA TYR A 107 -14.67 30.93 8.87
C TYR A 107 -15.14 31.04 7.43
N PHE A 108 -14.42 30.45 6.47
CA PHE A 108 -14.78 30.47 5.07
C PHE A 108 -16.16 29.85 4.84
N GLY A 109 -16.43 28.67 5.36
CA GLY A 109 -17.70 27.97 5.20
C GLY A 109 -18.90 28.74 5.77
N ARG A 110 -18.72 29.45 6.90
CA ARG A 110 -19.76 30.27 7.53
C ARG A 110 -20.09 31.56 6.78
N HIS A 111 -19.16 32.08 5.98
CA HIS A 111 -19.33 33.34 5.23
C HIS A 111 -19.61 33.12 3.76
N LEU A 112 -19.53 31.88 3.26
CA LEU A 112 -19.84 31.55 1.87
C LEU A 112 -21.35 31.66 1.59
N THR A 113 -21.74 32.51 0.63
CA THR A 113 -23.16 32.83 0.39
C THR A 113 -23.95 31.70 -0.24
N ARG A 114 -23.32 30.82 -1.04
CA ARG A 114 -23.96 29.67 -1.69
C ARG A 114 -23.43 28.36 -1.13
N ARG A 115 -23.33 28.28 0.20
CA ARG A 115 -22.74 27.13 0.91
C ARG A 115 -23.44 25.79 0.56
N GLU A 116 -24.76 25.83 0.41
CA GLU A 116 -25.58 24.64 0.09
C GLU A 116 -25.36 24.07 -1.32
N HIS A 117 -24.75 24.83 -2.22
CA HIS A 117 -24.40 24.42 -3.59
C HIS A 117 -22.88 24.38 -3.81
N SER A 118 -22.11 24.37 -2.73
CA SER A 118 -20.66 24.39 -2.77
C SER A 118 -20.08 23.28 -1.92
N ALA A 119 -19.24 22.43 -2.49
CA ALA A 119 -18.45 21.47 -1.74
C ALA A 119 -17.10 22.11 -1.38
N ILE A 120 -16.84 22.26 -0.09
CA ILE A 120 -15.52 22.70 0.41
C ILE A 120 -14.60 21.50 0.43
N SER A 121 -13.53 21.57 -0.36
CA SER A 121 -12.50 20.52 -0.47
C SER A 121 -11.22 20.96 0.21
N LEU A 122 -10.63 20.06 1.00
CA LEU A 122 -9.32 20.25 1.63
C LEU A 122 -8.23 19.63 0.76
N HIS A 123 -7.07 20.31 0.68
CA HIS A 123 -5.92 19.83 -0.07
C HIS A 123 -4.62 20.16 0.70
N PRO A 124 -4.35 19.53 1.84
CA PRO A 124 -3.16 19.82 2.61
C PRO A 124 -1.91 19.14 2.03
N HIS A 125 -0.80 19.89 2.00
CA HIS A 125 0.55 19.34 1.95
C HIS A 125 1.06 19.05 3.37
N ASN A 126 2.19 18.39 3.47
CA ASN A 126 2.71 17.83 4.73
C ASN A 126 4.02 18.48 5.17
N ASP A 127 4.17 19.80 4.97
CA ASP A 127 5.42 20.52 5.24
C ASP A 127 5.84 20.50 6.71
N ARG A 128 4.87 20.41 7.63
CA ARG A 128 5.09 20.33 9.08
C ARG A 128 4.90 18.91 9.64
N GLY A 129 4.57 17.92 8.80
CA GLY A 129 4.23 16.57 9.22
C GLY A 129 2.85 16.47 9.89
N THR A 130 1.96 17.42 9.66
CA THR A 130 0.65 17.51 10.36
C THR A 130 -0.55 17.47 9.40
N ALA A 131 -0.36 17.13 8.13
CA ALA A 131 -1.42 17.14 7.11
C ALA A 131 -2.64 16.29 7.49
N VAL A 132 -2.46 15.10 8.08
CA VAL A 132 -3.56 14.25 8.54
C VAL A 132 -4.37 14.96 9.63
N ALA A 133 -3.72 15.48 10.65
CA ALA A 133 -4.39 16.20 11.75
C ALA A 133 -5.10 17.48 11.24
N ALA A 134 -4.48 18.21 10.31
CA ALA A 134 -5.09 19.38 9.70
C ALA A 134 -6.35 19.01 8.90
N THR A 135 -6.33 17.88 8.22
CA THR A 135 -7.48 17.38 7.45
C THR A 135 -8.61 16.92 8.37
N GLU A 136 -8.32 16.14 9.41
CA GLU A 136 -9.34 15.72 10.38
C GLU A 136 -10.04 16.92 11.02
N LEU A 137 -9.27 17.90 11.49
CA LEU A 137 -9.82 19.12 12.07
C LEU A 137 -10.59 19.96 11.04
N GLY A 138 -10.13 20.02 9.79
CA GLY A 138 -10.83 20.71 8.70
C GLY A 138 -12.17 20.05 8.34
N LEU A 139 -12.26 18.72 8.38
CA LEU A 139 -13.53 17.99 8.25
C LEU A 139 -14.47 18.32 9.41
N MET A 140 -13.97 18.34 10.64
CA MET A 140 -14.75 18.74 11.81
C MET A 140 -15.19 20.21 11.74
N ALA A 141 -14.45 21.06 11.03
CA ALA A 141 -14.78 22.47 10.78
C ALA A 141 -15.80 22.66 9.64
N GLY A 142 -16.28 21.58 9.02
CA GLY A 142 -17.36 21.59 8.04
C GLY A 142 -16.94 21.48 6.58
N ALA A 143 -15.75 20.98 6.28
CA ALA A 143 -15.38 20.60 4.94
C ALA A 143 -16.13 19.31 4.50
N ASP A 144 -16.39 19.20 3.20
CA ASP A 144 -17.21 18.12 2.61
C ASP A 144 -16.33 17.06 1.93
N ARG A 145 -15.11 17.42 1.54
CA ARG A 145 -14.27 16.62 0.66
C ARG A 145 -12.78 16.80 0.97
N VAL A 146 -11.99 15.79 0.64
CA VAL A 146 -10.52 15.83 0.79
C VAL A 146 -9.84 15.41 -0.52
N GLU A 147 -8.76 16.06 -0.84
CA GLU A 147 -7.81 15.69 -1.88
C GLU A 147 -6.46 15.37 -1.24
N GLY A 148 -5.88 14.25 -1.59
CA GLY A 148 -4.61 13.79 -1.05
C GLY A 148 -4.00 12.72 -1.93
N CYS A 149 -2.96 12.07 -1.40
CA CYS A 149 -2.30 10.96 -2.07
C CYS A 149 -2.29 9.71 -1.18
N LEU A 150 -2.38 8.54 -1.78
CA LEU A 150 -2.16 7.30 -1.05
C LEU A 150 -0.73 7.31 -0.49
N PHE A 151 -0.59 6.97 0.79
CA PHE A 151 0.67 7.01 1.55
C PHE A 151 1.35 8.40 1.58
N GLY A 152 0.63 9.46 1.22
CA GLY A 152 1.16 10.81 1.15
C GLY A 152 2.18 11.05 0.02
N HIS A 153 2.29 10.15 -0.95
CA HIS A 153 3.26 10.21 -2.05
C HIS A 153 2.93 11.31 -3.07
N GLY A 154 3.00 12.56 -2.64
CA GLY A 154 2.77 13.75 -3.44
C GLY A 154 4.02 14.60 -3.64
N GLU A 155 3.83 15.81 -4.15
CA GLU A 155 4.91 16.74 -4.43
C GLU A 155 5.58 17.28 -3.15
N ARG A 156 6.86 17.61 -3.20
CA ARG A 156 7.70 18.12 -2.10
C ARG A 156 7.69 17.19 -0.87
N THR A 157 7.05 17.62 0.21
CA THR A 157 6.90 16.85 1.46
C THR A 157 5.73 15.85 1.43
N GLY A 158 5.04 15.77 0.31
CA GLY A 158 3.83 14.99 0.12
C GLY A 158 2.55 15.74 0.48
N ASN A 159 1.43 15.06 0.34
CA ASN A 159 0.09 15.52 0.68
C ASN A 159 -0.44 14.79 1.92
N VAL A 160 -1.67 15.12 2.33
CA VAL A 160 -2.36 14.27 3.30
C VAL A 160 -2.39 12.83 2.81
N ASP A 161 -2.01 11.93 3.69
CA ASP A 161 -2.04 10.49 3.42
C ASP A 161 -3.47 9.96 3.54
N LEU A 162 -4.06 9.61 2.40
CA LEU A 162 -5.44 9.12 2.33
C LEU A 162 -5.61 7.74 3.00
N VAL A 163 -4.56 6.93 3.08
CA VAL A 163 -4.61 5.65 3.79
C VAL A 163 -4.75 5.90 5.29
N THR A 164 -3.87 6.73 5.84
CA THR A 164 -3.93 7.07 7.28
C THR A 164 -5.24 7.79 7.61
N LEU A 165 -5.67 8.76 6.81
CA LEU A 165 -6.91 9.49 7.03
C LEU A 165 -8.13 8.56 6.98
N GLY A 166 -8.24 7.72 5.94
CA GLY A 166 -9.36 6.79 5.79
C GLY A 166 -9.43 5.79 6.94
N MET A 167 -8.31 5.24 7.36
CA MET A 167 -8.26 4.31 8.48
C MET A 167 -8.50 4.99 9.85
N ASN A 168 -8.12 6.26 10.01
CA ASN A 168 -8.48 7.04 11.19
C ASN A 168 -10.00 7.23 11.28
N LEU A 169 -10.67 7.58 10.19
CA LEU A 169 -12.13 7.69 10.13
C LEU A 169 -12.79 6.33 10.42
N PHE A 170 -12.32 5.26 9.79
CA PHE A 170 -12.79 3.89 10.02
C PHE A 170 -12.70 3.50 11.50
N SER A 171 -11.58 3.80 12.17
CA SER A 171 -11.38 3.51 13.59
C SER A 171 -12.35 4.24 14.53
N GLN A 172 -13.02 5.29 14.04
CA GLN A 172 -14.06 6.04 14.74
C GLN A 172 -15.48 5.66 14.29
N GLY A 173 -15.62 4.60 13.49
CA GLY A 173 -16.91 4.12 12.97
C GLY A 173 -17.46 4.97 11.81
N ILE A 174 -16.63 5.76 11.15
CA ILE A 174 -17.00 6.56 9.98
C ILE A 174 -16.50 5.82 8.74
N ASP A 175 -17.43 5.47 7.84
CA ASP A 175 -17.08 4.86 6.56
C ASP A 175 -16.35 5.87 5.67
N PRO A 176 -15.05 5.67 5.35
CA PRO A 176 -14.30 6.57 4.48
C PRO A 176 -14.69 6.44 3.01
N GLN A 177 -15.56 5.49 2.65
CA GLN A 177 -15.96 5.14 1.27
C GLN A 177 -14.77 4.73 0.39
N ILE A 178 -13.70 4.23 1.01
CA ILE A 178 -12.52 3.68 0.36
C ILE A 178 -12.25 2.31 0.98
N ASP A 179 -12.04 1.30 0.16
CA ASP A 179 -11.73 -0.05 0.60
C ASP A 179 -10.21 -0.24 0.73
N PHE A 180 -9.75 -0.52 1.95
CA PHE A 180 -8.38 -0.90 2.27
C PHE A 180 -8.28 -2.33 2.78
N GLY A 181 -9.25 -3.19 2.46
CA GLY A 181 -9.31 -4.59 2.90
C GLY A 181 -8.14 -5.47 2.43
N ASP A 182 -7.38 -5.05 1.42
CA ASP A 182 -6.05 -5.58 1.05
C ASP A 182 -5.05 -4.42 0.94
N ILE A 183 -4.59 -3.95 2.10
CA ILE A 183 -3.67 -2.80 2.17
C ILE A 183 -2.31 -3.11 1.54
N ASP A 184 -1.92 -4.38 1.48
CA ASP A 184 -0.66 -4.80 0.87
C ASP A 184 -0.72 -4.71 -0.66
N GLU A 185 -1.84 -4.99 -1.29
CA GLU A 185 -2.01 -4.79 -2.73
C GLU A 185 -2.01 -3.30 -3.08
N VAL A 186 -2.73 -2.48 -2.31
CA VAL A 186 -2.71 -1.02 -2.47
C VAL A 186 -1.29 -0.48 -2.35
N ARG A 187 -0.54 -0.92 -1.33
CA ARG A 187 0.85 -0.52 -1.11
C ARG A 187 1.74 -0.91 -2.30
N ARG A 188 1.71 -2.17 -2.73
CA ARG A 188 2.51 -2.66 -3.89
C ARG A 188 2.24 -1.85 -5.14
N THR A 189 0.96 -1.58 -5.41
CA THR A 189 0.54 -0.80 -6.58
C THR A 189 1.10 0.63 -6.52
N VAL A 190 1.00 1.29 -5.37
CA VAL A 190 1.48 2.67 -5.21
C VAL A 190 3.01 2.72 -5.26
N GLU A 191 3.72 1.82 -4.57
CA GLU A 191 5.20 1.72 -4.64
C GLU A 191 5.68 1.49 -6.08
N TYR A 192 4.99 0.64 -6.83
CA TYR A 192 5.29 0.41 -8.26
C TYR A 192 5.07 1.68 -9.10
N CYS A 193 3.96 2.37 -8.91
CA CYS A 193 3.64 3.57 -9.70
C CYS A 193 4.52 4.77 -9.36
N THR A 194 4.79 4.99 -8.06
CA THR A 194 5.52 6.16 -7.58
C THR A 194 7.03 5.95 -7.49
N GLN A 195 7.48 4.70 -7.45
CA GLN A 195 8.88 4.31 -7.20
C GLN A 195 9.39 4.82 -5.84
N LEU A 196 8.50 5.03 -4.87
CA LEU A 196 8.80 5.44 -3.51
C LEU A 196 8.36 4.34 -2.54
N PRO A 197 9.24 3.89 -1.61
CA PRO A 197 8.87 2.88 -0.63
C PRO A 197 7.97 3.49 0.46
N VAL A 198 6.99 2.71 0.92
CA VAL A 198 6.21 3.03 2.11
C VAL A 198 7.05 2.73 3.36
N HIS A 199 7.09 3.67 4.29
CA HIS A 199 7.90 3.52 5.50
C HIS A 199 7.45 2.32 6.34
N PRO A 200 8.37 1.47 6.89
CA PRO A 200 8.01 0.28 7.67
C PRO A 200 7.17 0.55 8.93
N ARG A 201 7.15 1.79 9.41
CA ARG A 201 6.32 2.26 10.54
C ARG A 201 5.17 3.16 10.09
N HIS A 202 4.80 3.09 8.80
CA HIS A 202 3.65 3.84 8.30
C HIS A 202 2.37 3.38 9.01
N PRO A 203 1.52 4.29 9.52
CA PRO A 203 0.27 3.93 10.18
C PRO A 203 -0.55 2.95 9.33
N TYR A 204 -1.07 1.89 9.95
CA TYR A 204 -1.88 0.82 9.37
C TYR A 204 -1.20 -0.04 8.27
N ALA A 205 -0.30 0.52 7.47
CA ALA A 205 0.26 -0.15 6.29
C ALA A 205 1.73 -0.60 6.44
N GLY A 206 2.46 -0.08 7.41
CA GLY A 206 3.87 -0.42 7.62
C GLY A 206 4.06 -1.87 8.07
N ASP A 207 5.18 -2.47 7.73
CA ASP A 207 5.49 -3.87 8.07
C ASP A 207 5.64 -4.13 9.57
N LEU A 208 5.82 -3.08 10.38
CA LEU A 208 6.05 -3.19 11.82
C LEU A 208 4.85 -2.84 12.69
N VAL A 209 3.74 -2.38 12.08
CA VAL A 209 2.65 -1.78 12.86
C VAL A 209 1.78 -2.78 13.61
N TYR A 210 1.73 -4.04 13.15
CA TYR A 210 1.01 -5.13 13.81
C TYR A 210 1.95 -6.13 14.48
N THR A 211 3.16 -5.69 14.86
CA THR A 211 4.20 -6.52 15.49
C THR A 211 4.46 -6.05 16.91
N ALA A 212 4.53 -6.96 17.87
CA ALA A 212 4.99 -6.67 19.23
C ALA A 212 6.33 -7.34 19.51
N PHE A 213 7.28 -6.57 20.06
CA PHE A 213 8.63 -7.04 20.41
C PHE A 213 8.78 -7.37 21.90
N SER A 214 7.92 -6.82 22.76
CA SER A 214 7.95 -7.05 24.20
C SER A 214 7.06 -8.24 24.57
N GLY A 215 7.59 -9.19 25.34
CA GLY A 215 6.82 -10.34 25.81
C GLY A 215 5.57 -9.96 26.62
N SER A 216 5.63 -8.86 27.38
CA SER A 216 4.43 -8.36 28.10
C SER A 216 3.36 -7.80 27.16
N HIS A 217 3.75 -7.18 26.03
CA HIS A 217 2.81 -6.70 25.02
C HIS A 217 2.20 -7.88 24.26
N GLN A 218 3.00 -8.89 23.91
CA GLN A 218 2.52 -10.10 23.25
C GLN A 218 1.51 -10.84 24.12
N ASP A 219 1.79 -11.03 25.41
CA ASP A 219 0.87 -11.65 26.37
C ASP A 219 -0.44 -10.85 26.51
N ALA A 220 -0.34 -9.53 26.58
CA ALA A 220 -1.52 -8.66 26.66
C ALA A 220 -2.41 -8.74 25.39
N ILE A 221 -1.79 -8.73 24.21
CA ILE A 221 -2.53 -8.86 22.95
C ILE A 221 -3.21 -10.22 22.85
N LYS A 222 -2.48 -11.31 23.17
CA LYS A 222 -3.05 -12.66 23.19
C LYS A 222 -4.29 -12.74 24.09
N LYS A 223 -4.18 -12.26 25.34
CA LYS A 223 -5.30 -12.24 26.29
C LYS A 223 -6.46 -11.37 25.80
N GLY A 224 -6.17 -10.26 25.13
CA GLY A 224 -7.19 -9.41 24.54
C GLY A 224 -7.95 -10.10 23.41
N LEU A 225 -7.27 -10.81 22.52
CA LEU A 225 -7.90 -11.57 21.45
C LEU A 225 -8.74 -12.74 21.99
N GLU A 226 -8.23 -13.48 22.98
CA GLU A 226 -8.97 -14.54 23.69
C GLU A 226 -10.24 -13.99 24.39
N ASP A 227 -10.16 -12.78 24.99
CA ASP A 227 -11.33 -12.13 25.60
C ASP A 227 -12.39 -11.73 24.56
N LEU A 228 -11.99 -11.21 23.41
CA LEU A 228 -12.92 -10.90 22.31
C LEU A 228 -13.65 -12.14 21.83
N GLU A 229 -12.94 -13.26 21.63
CA GLU A 229 -13.54 -14.54 21.24
C GLU A 229 -14.54 -15.04 22.29
N ARG A 230 -14.17 -15.00 23.57
CA ARG A 230 -15.04 -15.38 24.69
C ARG A 230 -16.30 -14.51 24.75
N ARG A 231 -16.17 -13.19 24.67
CA ARG A 231 -17.30 -12.23 24.70
C ARG A 231 -18.23 -12.42 23.49
N ALA A 232 -17.70 -12.70 22.33
CA ALA A 232 -18.48 -12.99 21.14
C ALA A 232 -19.28 -14.29 21.32
N ALA A 233 -18.64 -15.36 21.82
CA ALA A 233 -19.29 -16.63 22.11
C ALA A 233 -20.40 -16.48 23.17
N GLU A 234 -20.17 -15.73 24.26
CA GLU A 234 -21.18 -15.44 25.30
C GLU A 234 -22.40 -14.70 24.74
N ARG A 235 -22.20 -13.83 23.71
CA ARG A 235 -23.29 -13.09 23.06
C ARG A 235 -23.92 -13.87 21.88
N GLY A 236 -23.34 -14.98 21.46
CA GLY A 236 -23.78 -15.77 20.30
C GLY A 236 -23.65 -15.04 18.97
N ILE A 237 -22.65 -14.16 18.84
CA ILE A 237 -22.36 -13.38 17.64
C ILE A 237 -20.97 -13.74 17.09
N SER A 238 -20.67 -13.31 15.85
CA SER A 238 -19.33 -13.42 15.28
C SER A 238 -18.35 -12.51 16.01
N VAL A 239 -17.08 -12.87 16.10
CA VAL A 239 -16.00 -12.00 16.60
C VAL A 239 -15.91 -10.71 15.77
N ARG A 240 -16.30 -10.72 14.51
CA ARG A 240 -16.34 -9.53 13.65
C ARG A 240 -17.45 -8.54 14.02
N ASP A 241 -18.48 -9.00 14.72
CA ASP A 241 -19.62 -8.17 15.09
C ASP A 241 -19.51 -7.62 16.53
N ILE A 242 -18.42 -7.96 17.24
CA ILE A 242 -18.13 -7.41 18.56
C ILE A 242 -17.31 -6.13 18.42
N GLU A 243 -17.57 -5.17 19.31
CA GLU A 243 -16.77 -3.96 19.39
C GLU A 243 -15.28 -4.31 19.62
N TRP A 244 -14.40 -3.77 18.74
CA TRP A 244 -12.98 -4.03 18.81
C TRP A 244 -12.35 -3.43 20.05
N GLU A 245 -11.67 -4.25 20.84
CA GLU A 245 -11.09 -3.84 22.13
C GLU A 245 -9.87 -4.72 22.44
N ALA A 246 -8.81 -4.59 21.64
CA ALA A 246 -7.59 -5.33 21.83
C ALA A 246 -6.43 -4.42 22.30
N PRO A 247 -5.64 -4.83 23.31
CA PRO A 247 -4.48 -4.05 23.75
C PRO A 247 -3.50 -3.80 22.59
N TYR A 248 -3.00 -2.56 22.48
CA TYR A 248 -1.99 -2.13 21.52
C TYR A 248 -2.39 -2.20 20.03
N LEU A 249 -3.58 -2.66 19.70
CA LEU A 249 -4.09 -2.74 18.33
C LEU A 249 -5.31 -1.83 18.17
N PRO A 250 -5.18 -0.69 17.47
CA PRO A 250 -6.28 0.28 17.32
C PRO A 250 -7.42 -0.22 16.45
N ILE A 251 -7.17 -1.21 15.59
CA ILE A 251 -8.13 -1.91 14.72
C ILE A 251 -7.83 -3.40 14.69
N ASP A 252 -8.77 -4.23 14.22
CA ASP A 252 -8.46 -5.60 13.85
C ASP A 252 -7.53 -5.59 12.61
N PRO A 253 -6.33 -6.17 12.67
CA PRO A 253 -5.47 -6.28 11.49
C PRO A 253 -6.14 -6.94 10.28
N LYS A 254 -7.15 -7.78 10.50
CA LYS A 254 -7.93 -8.44 9.45
C LYS A 254 -8.76 -7.46 8.62
N ASP A 255 -9.10 -6.28 9.17
CA ASP A 255 -9.84 -5.25 8.43
C ASP A 255 -9.02 -4.67 7.27
N VAL A 256 -7.70 -4.80 7.33
CA VAL A 256 -6.77 -4.40 6.27
C VAL A 256 -6.07 -5.60 5.60
N GLY A 257 -6.62 -6.79 5.75
CA GLY A 257 -6.09 -8.02 5.15
C GLY A 257 -4.82 -8.57 5.81
N ARG A 258 -4.52 -8.14 7.04
CA ARG A 258 -3.33 -8.57 7.80
C ARG A 258 -3.66 -9.40 9.03
N SER A 259 -2.63 -9.84 9.71
CA SER A 259 -2.72 -10.52 11.01
C SER A 259 -1.79 -9.86 12.03
N TYR A 260 -2.09 -10.07 13.31
CA TYR A 260 -1.15 -9.74 14.37
C TYR A 260 0.03 -10.71 14.34
N GLU A 261 1.23 -10.18 14.49
CA GLU A 261 2.47 -10.95 14.43
C GLU A 261 3.28 -10.79 15.71
N ALA A 262 3.41 -11.89 16.45
CA ALA A 262 4.34 -11.97 17.56
C ALA A 262 5.77 -12.09 17.03
N VAL A 263 6.68 -11.24 17.49
CA VAL A 263 8.11 -11.42 17.22
C VAL A 263 8.66 -12.44 18.22
N ILE A 264 9.07 -13.60 17.73
CA ILE A 264 9.64 -14.65 18.56
C ILE A 264 11.03 -14.23 19.02
N ARG A 265 11.28 -14.37 20.33
CA ARG A 265 12.61 -14.23 20.91
C ARG A 265 13.31 -15.57 20.83
N VAL A 266 14.45 -15.61 20.18
CA VAL A 266 15.35 -16.75 20.21
C VAL A 266 16.18 -16.70 21.48
N ASN A 267 16.43 -17.85 22.11
CA ASN A 267 17.10 -17.96 23.39
C ASN A 267 18.48 -17.29 23.41
N SER A 268 18.86 -16.81 24.59
CA SER A 268 19.87 -15.79 24.89
C SER A 268 21.35 -16.17 24.75
N GLN A 269 21.70 -17.29 24.23
CA GLN A 269 23.15 -17.52 23.94
C GLN A 269 23.61 -16.69 22.72
N SER A 270 22.68 -16.24 21.85
CA SER A 270 22.96 -15.33 20.74
C SER A 270 22.62 -13.87 21.02
N GLY A 271 22.10 -13.49 22.13
CA GLY A 271 22.05 -12.14 22.77
C GLY A 271 21.41 -10.97 22.02
N LYS A 272 21.02 -11.00 20.76
CA LYS A 272 20.71 -9.79 20.02
C LYS A 272 19.72 -9.92 18.88
N GLY A 273 18.79 -10.82 18.79
CA GLY A 273 17.98 -10.65 17.63
C GLY A 273 16.90 -11.71 17.42
N GLY A 274 15.90 -11.34 16.70
CA GLY A 274 14.88 -12.26 16.23
C GLY A 274 15.45 -13.22 15.17
N VAL A 275 14.60 -14.14 14.76
CA VAL A 275 14.88 -15.20 13.77
C VAL A 275 15.62 -14.71 12.51
N ALA A 276 15.23 -13.53 11.99
CA ALA A 276 15.87 -12.92 10.83
C ALA A 276 17.34 -12.50 11.06
N TYR A 277 17.69 -12.12 12.29
CA TYR A 277 19.06 -11.78 12.62
C TYR A 277 19.98 -13.00 12.56
N ILE A 278 19.53 -14.15 13.02
CA ILE A 278 20.31 -15.40 12.98
C ILE A 278 20.58 -15.81 11.54
N LEU A 279 19.56 -15.81 10.69
CA LEU A 279 19.74 -16.11 9.26
C LEU A 279 20.71 -15.14 8.58
N LYS A 280 20.65 -13.85 8.94
CA LYS A 280 21.59 -12.86 8.42
C LYS A 280 23.01 -13.01 8.97
N ALA A 281 23.15 -13.21 10.27
CA ALA A 281 24.46 -13.26 10.93
C ALA A 281 25.22 -14.55 10.66
N GLU A 282 24.54 -15.69 10.59
CA GLU A 282 25.18 -17.02 10.48
C GLU A 282 25.16 -17.55 9.04
N HIS A 283 24.16 -17.17 8.24
CA HIS A 283 24.00 -17.68 6.88
C HIS A 283 24.04 -16.59 5.79
N ASN A 284 24.29 -15.33 6.17
CA ASN A 284 24.28 -14.16 5.26
C ASN A 284 22.98 -13.99 4.46
N LEU A 285 21.84 -14.53 4.95
CA LEU A 285 20.54 -14.41 4.33
C LEU A 285 19.83 -13.13 4.82
N ASP A 286 19.78 -12.12 3.97
CA ASP A 286 19.08 -10.86 4.24
C ASP A 286 17.68 -10.91 3.65
N LEU A 287 16.75 -11.57 4.35
CA LEU A 287 15.39 -11.75 3.91
C LEU A 287 14.67 -10.39 3.77
N PRO A 288 13.88 -10.19 2.68
CA PRO A 288 12.92 -9.10 2.61
C PRO A 288 12.00 -9.08 3.84
N ARG A 289 11.59 -7.90 4.28
CA ARG A 289 10.84 -7.75 5.54
C ARG A 289 9.60 -8.64 5.61
N ARG A 290 8.83 -8.74 4.54
CA ARG A 290 7.63 -9.59 4.50
C ARG A 290 7.96 -11.09 4.55
N ALA A 291 9.07 -11.51 3.95
CA ALA A 291 9.58 -12.87 4.10
C ALA A 291 10.03 -13.16 5.54
N GLN A 292 10.61 -12.17 6.24
CA GLN A 292 10.92 -12.30 7.67
C GLN A 292 9.68 -12.52 8.52
N ILE A 293 8.60 -11.79 8.21
CA ILE A 293 7.30 -11.90 8.91
C ILE A 293 6.70 -13.29 8.66
N GLU A 294 6.68 -13.73 7.40
CA GLU A 294 6.17 -15.05 7.04
C GLU A 294 6.97 -16.17 7.73
N PHE A 295 8.30 -16.08 7.73
CA PHE A 295 9.13 -17.09 8.39
C PHE A 295 8.96 -17.08 9.92
N SER A 296 8.70 -15.91 10.50
CA SER A 296 8.37 -15.85 11.93
C SER A 296 7.10 -16.63 12.28
N ARG A 297 6.09 -16.64 11.39
CA ARG A 297 4.88 -17.50 11.57
C ARG A 297 5.22 -18.97 11.51
N VAL A 298 6.04 -19.38 10.53
CA VAL A 298 6.52 -20.77 10.42
C VAL A 298 7.19 -21.23 11.70
N ILE A 299 8.06 -20.40 12.28
CA ILE A 299 8.70 -20.69 13.56
C ILE A 299 7.67 -20.76 14.70
N GLN A 300 6.68 -19.84 14.73
CA GLN A 300 5.62 -19.85 15.74
C GLN A 300 4.83 -21.15 15.72
N GLU A 301 4.43 -21.60 14.55
CA GLU A 301 3.70 -22.87 14.37
C GLU A 301 4.51 -24.06 14.89
N HIS A 302 5.83 -24.08 14.65
CA HIS A 302 6.71 -25.11 15.22
C HIS A 302 6.80 -25.01 16.73
N THR A 303 6.96 -23.79 17.28
CA THR A 303 7.08 -23.56 18.73
C THR A 303 5.80 -23.95 19.46
N ASP A 304 4.63 -23.61 18.89
CA ASP A 304 3.32 -23.96 19.49
C ASP A 304 3.07 -25.48 19.47
N ALA A 305 3.61 -26.19 18.47
CA ALA A 305 3.49 -27.65 18.38
C ALA A 305 4.40 -28.40 19.36
N GLU A 306 5.59 -27.87 19.64
CA GLU A 306 6.62 -28.57 20.43
C GLU A 306 6.75 -28.04 21.86
N SER A 307 6.03 -27.00 22.26
CA SER A 307 6.01 -26.40 23.60
C SER A 307 7.40 -26.05 24.14
N GLY A 308 8.17 -25.19 23.43
CA GLY A 308 9.52 -24.81 23.86
C GLY A 308 10.08 -23.56 23.19
N GLU A 309 11.26 -23.13 23.65
CA GLU A 309 12.08 -22.12 22.96
C GLU A 309 12.81 -22.78 21.79
N VAL A 310 12.92 -22.10 20.65
CA VAL A 310 13.66 -22.57 19.48
C VAL A 310 15.12 -22.18 19.61
N GLU A 311 16.02 -23.14 19.50
CA GLU A 311 17.47 -22.91 19.49
C GLU A 311 17.92 -22.38 18.11
N ALA A 312 19.05 -21.67 18.04
CA ALA A 312 19.58 -21.07 16.83
C ALA A 312 19.78 -22.10 15.69
N ASP A 313 20.31 -23.27 16.01
CA ASP A 313 20.55 -24.35 15.05
C ASP A 313 19.24 -24.86 14.45
N SER A 314 18.19 -24.96 15.24
CA SER A 314 16.86 -25.38 14.79
C SER A 314 16.21 -24.38 13.81
N ILE A 315 16.54 -23.08 13.93
CA ILE A 315 16.04 -22.06 13.01
C ILE A 315 16.49 -22.33 11.57
N TRP A 316 17.76 -22.70 11.39
CA TRP A 316 18.28 -23.04 10.06
C TRP A 316 17.64 -24.31 9.50
N GLU A 317 17.44 -25.32 10.35
CA GLU A 317 16.77 -26.57 9.93
C GLU A 317 15.33 -26.33 9.50
N ILE A 318 14.56 -25.54 10.27
CA ILE A 318 13.19 -25.16 9.93
C ILE A 318 13.17 -24.33 8.64
N PHE A 319 14.06 -23.33 8.52
CA PHE A 319 14.15 -22.52 7.31
C PHE A 319 14.47 -23.37 6.08
N SER A 320 15.44 -24.25 6.19
CA SER A 320 15.86 -25.13 5.10
C SER A 320 14.76 -26.11 4.69
N ALA A 321 14.07 -26.70 5.67
CA ALA A 321 12.95 -27.60 5.42
C ALA A 321 11.78 -26.88 4.73
N GLU A 322 11.47 -25.66 5.16
CA GLU A 322 10.33 -24.90 4.65
C GLU A 322 10.58 -24.32 3.27
N TYR A 323 11.75 -23.70 3.04
CA TYR A 323 12.01 -22.91 1.83
C TYR A 323 12.94 -23.56 0.83
N LEU A 324 13.91 -24.37 1.26
CA LEU A 324 14.99 -24.87 0.38
C LEU A 324 14.80 -26.32 -0.03
N ASN A 325 14.25 -27.17 0.84
CA ASN A 325 14.21 -28.61 0.67
C ASN A 325 12.84 -29.18 0.22
N ARG A 326 11.86 -28.32 -0.03
CA ARG A 326 10.57 -28.75 -0.59
C ARG A 326 10.72 -29.00 -2.09
N THR A 327 10.90 -30.26 -2.48
CA THR A 327 11.14 -30.69 -3.88
C THR A 327 9.92 -31.30 -4.54
N ALA A 328 8.76 -31.33 -3.87
CA ALA A 328 7.50 -31.83 -4.40
C ALA A 328 6.42 -30.74 -4.33
N PRO A 329 5.54 -30.67 -5.33
CA PRO A 329 5.46 -31.51 -6.52
C PRO A 329 6.47 -31.12 -7.64
N LEU A 330 7.15 -29.98 -7.52
CA LEU A 330 8.06 -29.45 -8.55
C LEU A 330 9.52 -29.47 -8.08
N GLN A 331 10.42 -29.93 -8.94
CA GLN A 331 11.87 -29.81 -8.71
C GLN A 331 12.57 -29.38 -9.99
N LEU A 332 13.43 -28.36 -9.89
CA LEU A 332 14.26 -27.89 -11.00
C LEU A 332 15.36 -28.88 -11.31
N ASN A 333 15.52 -29.25 -12.59
CA ASN A 333 16.61 -30.11 -13.04
C ASN A 333 17.65 -29.33 -13.86
N SER A 334 17.23 -28.66 -14.95
CA SER A 334 18.14 -27.86 -15.78
C SER A 334 17.43 -26.68 -16.41
N VAL A 335 18.21 -25.64 -16.70
CA VAL A 335 17.72 -24.38 -17.28
C VAL A 335 18.57 -24.04 -18.49
N HIS A 336 17.93 -23.66 -19.58
CA HIS A 336 18.55 -23.07 -20.76
C HIS A 336 17.81 -21.78 -21.11
N THR A 337 18.53 -20.65 -21.12
CA THR A 337 18.00 -19.35 -21.51
C THR A 337 18.63 -18.86 -22.78
N SER A 338 17.82 -18.23 -23.63
CA SER A 338 18.29 -17.56 -24.85
C SER A 338 17.71 -16.18 -24.92
N SER A 339 18.55 -15.15 -24.90
CA SER A 339 18.19 -13.74 -24.93
C SER A 339 18.76 -13.09 -26.21
N ALA A 340 17.94 -12.26 -26.87
CA ALA A 340 18.36 -11.46 -27.99
C ALA A 340 17.89 -10.01 -27.80
N ALA A 341 18.72 -9.05 -28.16
CA ALA A 341 18.41 -7.63 -28.00
C ALA A 341 17.09 -7.26 -28.72
N GLY A 342 16.13 -6.71 -27.98
CA GLY A 342 14.83 -6.29 -28.51
C GLY A 342 13.79 -7.42 -28.70
N ALA A 343 14.10 -8.66 -28.28
CA ALA A 343 13.18 -9.78 -28.28
C ALA A 343 12.83 -10.22 -26.85
N LYS A 344 11.75 -10.98 -26.70
CA LYS A 344 11.45 -11.65 -25.43
C LYS A 344 12.45 -12.77 -25.17
N ASP A 345 12.84 -12.94 -23.94
CA ASP A 345 13.66 -14.08 -23.53
C ASP A 345 12.93 -15.39 -23.78
N GLN A 346 13.67 -16.38 -24.26
CA GLN A 346 13.21 -17.76 -24.41
C GLN A 346 13.83 -18.59 -23.29
N LEU A 347 13.01 -19.40 -22.65
CA LEU A 347 13.41 -20.28 -21.55
C LEU A 347 13.00 -21.72 -21.89
N THR A 348 13.92 -22.64 -21.77
CA THR A 348 13.64 -24.08 -21.77
C THR A 348 14.11 -24.64 -20.43
N VAL A 349 13.20 -25.23 -19.67
CA VAL A 349 13.46 -25.78 -18.33
C VAL A 349 13.03 -27.22 -18.26
N ASN A 350 13.93 -28.09 -17.78
CA ASN A 350 13.55 -29.43 -17.37
C ASN A 350 13.21 -29.41 -15.87
N VAL A 351 12.02 -29.88 -15.54
CA VAL A 351 11.55 -30.03 -14.16
C VAL A 351 11.09 -31.44 -13.92
N TYR A 352 11.17 -31.92 -12.68
CA TYR A 352 10.41 -33.07 -12.26
C TYR A 352 9.06 -32.58 -11.73
N VAL A 353 7.98 -33.20 -12.19
CA VAL A 353 6.60 -32.99 -11.77
C VAL A 353 6.15 -34.30 -11.16
N ASP A 354 5.98 -34.34 -9.84
CA ASP A 354 5.67 -35.58 -9.09
C ASP A 354 6.60 -36.76 -9.42
N GLY A 355 7.90 -36.44 -9.64
CA GLY A 355 8.95 -37.41 -9.97
C GLY A 355 9.10 -37.75 -11.46
N GLU A 356 8.19 -37.29 -12.32
CA GLU A 356 8.30 -37.44 -13.76
C GLU A 356 8.97 -36.22 -14.41
N GLN A 357 9.94 -36.47 -15.29
CA GLN A 357 10.63 -35.39 -16.01
C GLN A 357 9.72 -34.78 -17.08
N ARG A 358 9.59 -33.43 -17.01
CA ARG A 358 8.88 -32.62 -18.01
C ARG A 358 9.80 -31.51 -18.53
N THR A 359 9.64 -31.18 -19.81
CA THR A 359 10.31 -30.02 -20.42
C THR A 359 9.27 -28.90 -20.60
N LEU A 360 9.53 -27.76 -19.98
CA LEU A 360 8.70 -26.56 -20.09
C LEU A 360 9.40 -25.54 -20.98
N VAL A 361 8.65 -24.88 -21.86
CA VAL A 361 9.13 -23.80 -22.70
C VAL A 361 8.31 -22.56 -22.44
N GLY A 362 8.99 -21.46 -22.17
CA GLY A 362 8.31 -20.19 -21.89
C GLY A 362 8.99 -19.01 -22.58
N SER A 363 8.27 -17.93 -22.74
CA SER A 363 8.80 -16.66 -23.23
C SER A 363 8.28 -15.47 -22.43
N GLY A 364 9.14 -14.51 -22.11
CA GLY A 364 8.78 -13.38 -21.26
C GLY A 364 9.75 -12.21 -21.38
N ASN A 365 9.49 -11.13 -20.62
CA ASN A 365 10.37 -9.97 -20.56
C ASN A 365 11.69 -10.24 -19.81
N GLY A 366 11.80 -11.43 -19.21
CA GLY A 366 12.98 -11.93 -18.51
C GLY A 366 12.76 -13.39 -18.10
N PRO A 367 13.79 -14.08 -17.58
CA PRO A 367 13.73 -15.51 -17.26
C PRO A 367 12.63 -15.88 -16.25
N ILE A 368 12.40 -15.04 -15.22
CA ILE A 368 11.35 -15.27 -14.21
C ILE A 368 9.97 -15.22 -14.88
N ALA A 369 9.69 -14.18 -15.68
CA ALA A 369 8.41 -14.04 -16.37
C ALA A 369 8.16 -15.17 -17.37
N ALA A 370 9.20 -15.60 -18.09
CA ALA A 370 9.14 -16.74 -19.01
C ALA A 370 8.82 -18.05 -18.27
N PHE A 371 9.42 -18.25 -17.10
CA PHE A 371 9.22 -19.43 -16.28
C PHE A 371 7.81 -19.49 -15.66
N VAL A 372 7.35 -18.38 -15.10
CA VAL A 372 6.00 -18.29 -14.54
C VAL A 372 4.94 -18.54 -15.61
N GLY A 373 5.13 -18.01 -16.83
CA GLY A 373 4.26 -18.32 -17.96
C GLY A 373 4.21 -19.82 -18.26
N ALA A 374 5.38 -20.47 -18.31
CA ALA A 374 5.46 -21.93 -18.55
C ALA A 374 4.85 -22.76 -17.41
N LEU A 375 4.98 -22.31 -16.15
CA LEU A 375 4.34 -22.97 -15.01
C LEU A 375 2.81 -22.82 -15.06
N ASN A 376 2.29 -21.66 -15.44
CA ASN A 376 0.85 -21.46 -15.61
C ASN A 376 0.26 -22.37 -16.70
N GLU A 377 0.99 -22.57 -17.82
CA GLU A 377 0.59 -23.55 -18.85
C GLU A 377 0.61 -24.99 -18.33
N LEU A 378 1.62 -25.36 -17.52
CA LEU A 378 1.67 -26.65 -16.84
C LEU A 378 0.46 -26.83 -15.92
N VAL A 379 0.19 -25.88 -15.02
CA VAL A 379 -0.93 -25.93 -14.09
C VAL A 379 -2.25 -26.12 -14.84
N ALA A 380 -2.50 -25.33 -15.89
CA ALA A 380 -3.70 -25.46 -16.71
C ALA A 380 -3.82 -26.83 -17.39
N THR A 381 -2.69 -27.40 -17.85
CA THR A 381 -2.65 -28.71 -18.50
C THR A 381 -2.97 -29.82 -17.49
N GLU A 382 -2.36 -29.80 -16.30
CA GLU A 382 -2.58 -30.80 -15.26
C GLU A 382 -3.99 -30.71 -14.67
N GLN A 383 -4.55 -29.50 -14.56
CA GLN A 383 -5.96 -29.29 -14.18
C GLN A 383 -6.92 -29.90 -15.20
N ALA A 384 -6.67 -29.68 -16.50
CA ALA A 384 -7.47 -30.24 -17.58
C ALA A 384 -7.39 -31.78 -17.61
N ALA A 385 -6.25 -32.35 -17.21
CA ALA A 385 -6.05 -33.79 -17.05
C ALA A 385 -6.70 -34.36 -15.77
N GLY A 386 -7.24 -33.50 -14.86
CA GLY A 386 -7.89 -33.91 -13.62
C GLY A 386 -6.90 -34.36 -12.54
N HIS A 387 -5.66 -33.86 -12.57
CA HIS A 387 -4.63 -34.23 -11.59
C HIS A 387 -4.96 -33.61 -10.21
N PRO A 388 -5.15 -34.41 -9.14
CA PRO A 388 -5.67 -33.90 -7.84
C PRO A 388 -4.78 -32.82 -7.20
N ALA A 389 -3.45 -32.91 -7.33
CA ALA A 389 -2.49 -31.97 -6.76
C ALA A 389 -2.55 -30.57 -7.38
N TYR A 390 -3.21 -30.43 -8.52
CA TYR A 390 -3.33 -29.18 -9.27
C TYR A 390 -4.76 -28.63 -9.28
N ALA A 391 -5.76 -29.38 -8.76
CA ALA A 391 -7.17 -29.04 -8.86
C ALA A 391 -7.53 -27.67 -8.27
N GLU A 392 -6.87 -27.26 -7.18
CA GLU A 392 -7.09 -26.01 -6.47
C GLU A 392 -5.95 -24.98 -6.68
N ARG A 393 -4.93 -25.30 -7.51
CA ARG A 393 -3.85 -24.38 -7.80
C ARG A 393 -4.33 -23.31 -8.78
N GLY A 394 -4.39 -22.07 -8.33
CA GLY A 394 -4.72 -20.93 -9.17
C GLY A 394 -3.55 -20.46 -10.01
N GLU A 395 -3.77 -19.34 -10.71
CA GLU A 395 -2.72 -18.65 -11.47
C GLU A 395 -1.55 -18.26 -10.56
N ILE A 396 -0.32 -18.42 -11.09
CA ILE A 396 0.92 -18.01 -10.43
C ILE A 396 1.28 -16.62 -10.94
N ARG A 397 1.47 -15.67 -10.02
CA ARG A 397 1.95 -14.31 -10.33
C ARG A 397 3.07 -13.92 -9.38
N VAL A 398 4.12 -13.32 -9.91
CA VAL A 398 5.19 -12.71 -9.08
C VAL A 398 4.72 -11.35 -8.60
N LEU A 399 4.83 -11.11 -7.29
CA LEU A 399 4.41 -9.87 -6.63
C LEU A 399 5.59 -9.02 -6.20
N ASP A 400 6.68 -9.67 -5.73
CA ASP A 400 7.89 -8.98 -5.28
C ASP A 400 9.12 -9.85 -5.53
N TYR A 401 10.29 -9.23 -5.66
CA TYR A 401 11.55 -9.89 -5.94
C TYR A 401 12.72 -9.15 -5.30
N ALA A 402 13.59 -9.90 -4.65
CA ALA A 402 14.86 -9.40 -4.14
C ALA A 402 15.96 -10.47 -4.30
N GLU A 403 17.19 -10.02 -4.42
CA GLU A 403 18.35 -10.91 -4.51
C GLU A 403 19.60 -10.26 -3.94
N HIS A 404 20.53 -11.06 -3.49
CA HIS A 404 21.88 -10.65 -3.11
C HIS A 404 22.86 -11.82 -3.14
N ALA A 405 24.15 -11.51 -3.14
CA ALA A 405 25.19 -12.52 -3.03
C ALA A 405 25.47 -12.84 -1.55
N LEU A 406 25.59 -14.14 -1.22
CA LEU A 406 25.92 -14.58 0.14
C LEU A 406 27.39 -14.34 0.52
N SER A 407 28.28 -14.18 -0.47
CA SER A 407 29.70 -13.92 -0.29
C SER A 407 30.23 -13.01 -1.39
N ALA A 408 31.42 -12.46 -1.21
CA ALA A 408 32.12 -11.71 -2.26
C ALA A 408 32.91 -12.67 -3.18
N GLY A 409 33.01 -12.33 -4.48
CA GLY A 409 33.81 -13.05 -5.47
C GLY A 409 33.01 -13.66 -6.61
N GLY A 410 33.71 -14.17 -7.62
CA GLY A 410 33.09 -14.72 -8.84
C GLY A 410 32.36 -16.05 -8.62
N ASP A 411 32.62 -16.75 -7.54
CA ASP A 411 32.01 -18.04 -7.17
C ASP A 411 30.95 -17.86 -6.06
N ALA A 412 30.49 -16.61 -5.83
CA ALA A 412 29.49 -16.31 -4.81
C ALA A 412 28.17 -17.02 -5.12
N ILE A 413 27.56 -17.62 -4.08
CA ILE A 413 26.18 -18.13 -4.16
C ILE A 413 25.22 -16.95 -4.09
N ALA A 414 24.28 -16.88 -5.02
CA ALA A 414 23.18 -15.94 -4.99
C ALA A 414 22.01 -16.49 -4.17
N ALA A 415 21.42 -15.62 -3.34
CA ALA A 415 20.14 -15.85 -2.71
C ALA A 415 19.08 -15.02 -3.42
N ALA A 416 18.00 -15.66 -3.86
CA ALA A 416 16.85 -15.02 -4.46
C ALA A 416 15.61 -15.26 -3.59
N TYR A 417 14.80 -14.23 -3.46
CA TYR A 417 13.55 -14.22 -2.70
C TYR A 417 12.45 -13.76 -3.63
N VAL A 418 11.40 -14.54 -3.79
CA VAL A 418 10.29 -14.22 -4.70
C VAL A 418 8.98 -14.35 -3.95
N GLU A 419 8.21 -13.28 -3.88
CA GLU A 419 6.83 -13.33 -3.40
C GLU A 419 5.92 -13.71 -4.56
N CYS A 420 5.18 -14.79 -4.43
CA CYS A 420 4.24 -15.27 -5.43
C CYS A 420 2.81 -15.30 -4.88
N ALA A 421 1.86 -14.82 -5.67
CA ALA A 421 0.48 -15.25 -5.54
C ALA A 421 0.33 -16.58 -6.28
N VAL A 422 -0.22 -17.59 -5.61
CA VAL A 422 -0.55 -18.91 -6.17
C VAL A 422 -2.01 -19.17 -5.84
N GLY A 423 -2.91 -18.87 -6.76
CA GLY A 423 -4.34 -18.79 -6.46
C GLY A 423 -4.62 -17.72 -5.41
N ASP A 424 -5.28 -18.10 -4.32
CA ASP A 424 -5.65 -17.22 -3.21
C ASP A 424 -4.55 -17.05 -2.14
N LYS A 425 -3.43 -17.77 -2.28
CA LYS A 425 -2.31 -17.71 -1.33
C LYS A 425 -1.22 -16.78 -1.82
N VAL A 426 -0.65 -15.98 -0.91
CA VAL A 426 0.55 -15.17 -1.15
C VAL A 426 1.67 -15.73 -0.28
N LEU A 427 2.75 -16.20 -0.91
CA LEU A 427 3.85 -16.90 -0.24
C LEU A 427 5.20 -16.45 -0.79
N TRP A 428 6.18 -16.39 0.10
CA TRP A 428 7.57 -16.21 -0.29
C TRP A 428 8.20 -17.56 -0.62
N GLY A 429 9.05 -17.55 -1.64
CA GLY A 429 9.97 -18.66 -1.93
C GLY A 429 11.41 -18.18 -1.89
N VAL A 430 12.30 -19.09 -1.56
CA VAL A 430 13.74 -18.82 -1.48
C VAL A 430 14.49 -19.82 -2.35
N GLY A 431 15.49 -19.31 -3.09
CA GLY A 431 16.36 -20.14 -3.91
C GLY A 431 17.81 -19.74 -3.75
N LEU A 432 18.67 -20.74 -3.62
CA LEU A 432 20.13 -20.60 -3.52
C LEU A 432 20.80 -21.30 -4.70
N ASP A 433 21.66 -20.59 -5.42
CA ASP A 433 22.45 -21.17 -6.52
C ASP A 433 23.65 -20.27 -6.85
N ALA A 434 24.70 -20.83 -7.43
CA ALA A 434 25.81 -20.06 -7.99
C ALA A 434 25.38 -19.21 -9.21
N ASN A 435 24.31 -19.61 -9.91
CA ASN A 435 23.71 -18.87 -11.00
C ASN A 435 22.46 -18.14 -10.50
N ILE A 436 22.45 -16.80 -10.63
CA ILE A 436 21.38 -15.93 -10.15
C ILE A 436 20.01 -16.24 -10.78
N VAL A 437 19.99 -16.61 -12.06
CA VAL A 437 18.75 -17.01 -12.75
C VAL A 437 18.23 -18.32 -12.16
N THR A 438 19.10 -19.30 -11.95
CA THR A 438 18.73 -20.58 -11.34
C THR A 438 18.23 -20.38 -9.91
N ALA A 439 18.86 -19.50 -9.11
CA ALA A 439 18.40 -19.13 -7.76
C ALA A 439 16.99 -18.56 -7.81
N SER A 440 16.71 -17.64 -8.73
CA SER A 440 15.40 -17.03 -8.91
C SER A 440 14.31 -18.04 -9.31
N LEU A 441 14.61 -18.97 -10.22
CA LEU A 441 13.65 -20.02 -10.60
C LEU A 441 13.40 -21.01 -9.46
N LYS A 442 14.43 -21.35 -8.66
CA LYS A 442 14.28 -22.15 -7.44
C LYS A 442 13.39 -21.44 -6.42
N ALA A 443 13.51 -20.12 -6.29
CA ALA A 443 12.65 -19.35 -5.41
C ALA A 443 11.17 -19.40 -5.85
N VAL A 444 10.88 -19.28 -7.14
CA VAL A 444 9.51 -19.46 -7.66
C VAL A 444 8.98 -20.87 -7.34
N ILE A 445 9.78 -21.92 -7.60
CA ILE A 445 9.40 -23.30 -7.28
C ILE A 445 9.15 -23.47 -5.77
N SER A 446 9.99 -22.89 -4.93
CA SER A 446 9.83 -22.90 -3.48
C SER A 446 8.46 -22.34 -3.08
N ALA A 447 8.07 -21.17 -3.58
CA ALA A 447 6.75 -20.58 -3.31
C ALA A 447 5.60 -21.47 -3.80
N VAL A 448 5.72 -22.03 -5.01
CA VAL A 448 4.69 -22.92 -5.61
C VAL A 448 4.56 -24.24 -4.84
N ASN A 449 5.66 -24.82 -4.36
CA ASN A 449 5.63 -26.07 -3.60
C ASN A 449 5.05 -25.87 -2.17
N ARG A 450 5.03 -24.67 -1.68
CA ARG A 450 4.46 -24.30 -0.38
C ARG A 450 2.96 -23.97 -0.45
N ALA A 451 2.45 -23.69 -1.64
CA ALA A 451 1.03 -23.43 -1.87
C ALA A 451 0.20 -24.71 -1.84
#